data_d0645ea02585272dae7bda29afb1cd6c
#
_entry.id   d0645ea02585272dae7bda29afb1cd6c
#
_cell.length_a   1.000
_cell.length_b   1.000
_cell.length_c   1.000
_cell.angle_alpha   90.00
_cell.angle_beta   90.00
_cell.angle_gamma   90.00
#
_symmetry.space_group_name_H-M   'P 1'
#
loop_
_entity.id
_entity.type
_entity.pdbx_description
1 polymer ?
#
loop_
_entity_poly.entity_id
_entity_poly.type
_entity_poly.pdbx_seq_one_letter_code
_entity_poly.pdbx_strand_id
1 'polypeptide(L)'
;MIEKHAGISGMNTFIVHPERRGPHPVVLFYMDAPGIREELRDMARRLASVGYYVMLPNLYHRSGVEEIGNFIGEEGAQTRKKMFALMGSLNIPLVMEDTDKLVAFADADAAASKGAIGTLGYCMSGQYAISAAARFPGRVRACASIYGVRLKTDAPDSPDLAARKGRAELYVAWAETDHYAPLEELGPFEASLREGGVKGEVELYKGVEHGFAFPHRPAYNRDAAERHWERLFALYERTLKS
;
A
#
# COMPACT_ATOMS: atom_id res chain seq x y z
N MET A 1 -21.19 -6.45 -4.28
CA MET A 1 -20.07 -5.50 -4.51
C MET A 1 -20.12 -5.03 -5.95
N ILE A 2 -19.66 -3.82 -6.20
CA ILE A 2 -19.47 -3.28 -7.54
C ILE A 2 -17.99 -3.28 -7.83
N GLU A 3 -17.61 -3.83 -8.98
CA GLU A 3 -16.24 -3.87 -9.48
C GLU A 3 -16.19 -3.18 -10.84
N LYS A 4 -15.17 -2.36 -11.05
CA LYS A 4 -14.93 -1.69 -12.33
C LYS A 4 -13.46 -1.43 -12.57
N HIS A 5 -13.08 -1.31 -13.83
CA HIS A 5 -11.79 -0.78 -14.25
C HIS A 5 -11.98 0.65 -14.76
N ALA A 6 -11.11 1.55 -14.31
CA ALA A 6 -11.12 2.96 -14.74
C ALA A 6 -9.74 3.35 -15.27
N GLY A 7 -9.71 3.94 -16.46
CA GLY A 7 -8.50 4.54 -17.04
C GLY A 7 -8.29 5.94 -16.48
N ILE A 8 -7.53 6.07 -15.40
CA ILE A 8 -7.28 7.35 -14.73
C ILE A 8 -5.96 7.93 -15.25
N SER A 9 -6.03 8.89 -16.16
CA SER A 9 -4.84 9.48 -16.80
C SER A 9 -3.88 8.44 -17.40
N GLY A 10 -4.43 7.41 -18.05
CA GLY A 10 -3.65 6.30 -18.62
C GLY A 10 -3.33 5.17 -17.65
N MET A 11 -3.62 5.34 -16.37
CA MET A 11 -3.40 4.35 -15.33
C MET A 11 -4.64 3.47 -15.17
N ASN A 12 -4.59 2.21 -15.62
CA ASN A 12 -5.66 1.26 -15.36
C ASN A 12 -5.76 1.01 -13.85
N THR A 13 -6.92 1.30 -13.29
CA THR A 13 -7.18 1.19 -11.87
C THR A 13 -8.35 0.26 -11.63
N PHE A 14 -8.13 -0.84 -10.90
CA PHE A 14 -9.20 -1.68 -10.40
C PHE A 14 -9.87 -0.98 -9.21
N ILE A 15 -11.19 -0.81 -9.28
CA ILE A 15 -11.97 -0.17 -8.24
C ILE A 15 -13.04 -1.15 -7.78
N VAL A 16 -13.16 -1.32 -6.45
CA VAL A 16 -14.16 -2.19 -5.85
C VAL A 16 -14.73 -1.55 -4.58
N HIS A 17 -16.05 -1.60 -4.43
CA HIS A 17 -16.75 -1.05 -3.27
C HIS A 17 -18.09 -1.76 -3.00
N PRO A 18 -18.69 -1.64 -1.80
CA PRO A 18 -20.03 -2.13 -1.57
C PRO A 18 -21.06 -1.42 -2.47
N GLU A 19 -22.12 -2.12 -2.85
CA GLU A 19 -23.19 -1.56 -3.68
C GLU A 19 -24.06 -0.54 -2.92
N ARG A 20 -24.22 -0.75 -1.61
CA ARG A 20 -25.18 0.01 -0.78
C ARG A 20 -24.47 0.70 0.38
N ARG A 21 -25.16 1.70 0.96
CA ARG A 21 -24.72 2.45 2.16
C ARG A 21 -23.50 3.32 1.94
N GLY A 22 -23.27 3.78 0.67
CA GLY A 22 -22.27 4.79 0.39
C GLY A 22 -22.70 6.21 0.81
N PRO A 23 -21.81 7.19 0.65
CA PRO A 23 -20.46 7.03 0.12
C PRO A 23 -19.51 6.32 1.10
N HIS A 24 -18.54 5.57 0.56
CA HIS A 24 -17.63 4.74 1.34
C HIS A 24 -16.27 5.41 1.53
N PRO A 25 -15.60 5.28 2.70
CA PRO A 25 -14.23 5.77 2.89
C PRO A 25 -13.27 5.18 1.86
N VAL A 26 -12.41 6.02 1.31
CA VAL A 26 -11.47 5.63 0.26
C VAL A 26 -10.24 4.96 0.85
N VAL A 27 -9.82 3.85 0.26
CA VAL A 27 -8.53 3.20 0.49
C VAL A 27 -7.75 3.15 -0.81
N LEU A 28 -6.60 3.79 -0.85
CA LEU A 28 -5.63 3.68 -1.94
C LEU A 28 -4.72 2.49 -1.64
N PHE A 29 -4.90 1.41 -2.38
CA PHE A 29 -4.13 0.19 -2.26
C PHE A 29 -3.07 0.14 -3.35
N TYR A 30 -1.84 0.52 -3.04
CA TYR A 30 -0.73 0.49 -3.98
C TYR A 30 -0.21 -0.94 -4.17
N MET A 31 -0.05 -1.35 -5.44
CA MET A 31 0.44 -2.68 -5.80
C MET A 31 1.88 -2.91 -5.33
N ASP A 32 2.24 -4.17 -5.05
CA ASP A 32 3.62 -4.57 -4.78
C ASP A 32 4.46 -4.70 -6.08
N ALA A 33 5.76 -4.99 -5.96
CA ALA A 33 6.66 -5.05 -7.12
C ALA A 33 6.25 -6.04 -8.22
N PRO A 34 5.68 -7.22 -7.95
CA PRO A 34 5.13 -8.09 -9.00
C PRO A 34 3.97 -7.50 -9.80
N GLY A 35 3.40 -6.38 -9.38
CA GLY A 35 2.37 -5.69 -10.11
C GLY A 35 0.97 -6.25 -9.94
N ILE A 36 0.05 -5.73 -10.76
CA ILE A 36 -1.36 -6.11 -10.71
C ILE A 36 -1.52 -7.59 -11.04
N ARG A 37 -2.33 -8.27 -10.25
CA ARG A 37 -2.71 -9.68 -10.42
C ARG A 37 -3.97 -9.98 -9.60
N GLU A 38 -4.59 -11.14 -9.84
CA GLU A 38 -5.84 -11.49 -9.18
C GLU A 38 -5.73 -11.53 -7.65
N GLU A 39 -4.60 -12.00 -7.12
CA GLU A 39 -4.35 -12.01 -5.67
C GLU A 39 -4.51 -10.61 -5.03
N LEU A 40 -4.02 -9.54 -5.68
CA LEU A 40 -4.23 -8.17 -5.19
C LEU A 40 -5.70 -7.71 -5.34
N ARG A 41 -6.39 -8.14 -6.41
CA ARG A 41 -7.82 -7.85 -6.59
C ARG A 41 -8.64 -8.52 -5.50
N ASP A 42 -8.32 -9.76 -5.11
CA ASP A 42 -8.98 -10.44 -3.98
C ASP A 42 -8.73 -9.73 -2.65
N MET A 43 -7.54 -9.23 -2.42
CA MET A 43 -7.23 -8.41 -1.24
C MET A 43 -8.02 -7.09 -1.25
N ALA A 44 -8.18 -6.46 -2.41
CA ALA A 44 -9.03 -5.27 -2.56
C ALA A 44 -10.50 -5.60 -2.29
N ARG A 45 -11.01 -6.74 -2.77
CA ARG A 45 -12.37 -7.24 -2.46
C ARG A 45 -12.56 -7.46 -0.96
N ARG A 46 -11.55 -8.00 -0.28
CA ARG A 46 -11.57 -8.20 1.18
C ARG A 46 -11.74 -6.86 1.92
N LEU A 47 -11.04 -5.80 1.52
CA LEU A 47 -11.24 -4.45 2.05
C LEU A 47 -12.64 -3.92 1.73
N ALA A 48 -13.10 -4.07 0.50
CA ALA A 48 -14.43 -3.60 0.10
C ALA A 48 -15.55 -4.33 0.86
N SER A 49 -15.39 -5.62 1.18
CA SER A 49 -16.38 -6.40 1.93
C SER A 49 -16.68 -5.86 3.33
N VAL A 50 -15.76 -5.09 3.90
CA VAL A 50 -15.93 -4.44 5.21
C VAL A 50 -16.22 -2.93 5.10
N GLY A 51 -16.59 -2.44 3.90
CA GLY A 51 -17.21 -1.13 3.74
C GLY A 51 -16.32 -0.04 3.15
N TYR A 52 -15.22 -0.35 2.46
CA TYR A 52 -14.34 0.64 1.85
C TYR A 52 -14.52 0.73 0.32
N TYR A 53 -14.27 1.93 -0.20
CA TYR A 53 -14.07 2.19 -1.62
C TYR A 53 -12.58 2.02 -1.93
N VAL A 54 -12.21 0.91 -2.56
CA VAL A 54 -10.81 0.53 -2.76
C VAL A 54 -10.38 0.83 -4.18
N MET A 55 -9.26 1.51 -4.33
CA MET A 55 -8.60 1.79 -5.61
C MET A 55 -7.25 1.08 -5.65
N LEU A 56 -7.07 0.17 -6.59
CA LEU A 56 -5.83 -0.57 -6.84
C LEU A 56 -5.26 -0.14 -8.21
N PRO A 57 -4.38 0.86 -8.25
CA PRO A 57 -3.83 1.40 -9.49
C PRO A 57 -2.69 0.56 -10.04
N ASN A 58 -2.57 0.47 -11.36
CA ASN A 58 -1.38 -0.02 -12.03
C ASN A 58 -0.29 1.06 -12.06
N LEU A 59 0.68 1.00 -11.17
CA LEU A 59 1.78 1.98 -11.09
C LEU A 59 2.77 1.86 -12.28
N TYR A 60 2.76 0.74 -13.01
CA TYR A 60 3.62 0.54 -14.19
C TYR A 60 3.00 1.04 -15.50
N HIS A 61 1.91 1.79 -15.44
CA HIS A 61 1.17 2.28 -16.60
C HIS A 61 2.04 3.05 -17.61
N ARG A 62 3.05 3.81 -17.14
CA ARG A 62 3.98 4.54 -18.02
C ARG A 62 4.84 3.63 -18.89
N SER A 63 5.02 2.39 -18.46
CA SER A 63 5.76 1.36 -19.20
C SER A 63 4.85 0.47 -20.05
N GLY A 64 3.53 0.73 -20.06
CA GLY A 64 2.54 -0.06 -20.82
C GLY A 64 2.41 -1.50 -20.32
N VAL A 65 2.81 -1.81 -19.08
CA VAL A 65 2.76 -3.15 -18.51
C VAL A 65 1.58 -3.24 -17.54
N GLU A 66 0.65 -4.16 -17.81
CA GLU A 66 -0.48 -4.47 -16.93
C GLU A 66 -0.09 -5.54 -15.91
N GLU A 67 0.33 -6.70 -16.40
CA GLU A 67 0.78 -7.84 -15.59
C GLU A 67 2.19 -8.24 -16.02
N ILE A 68 3.05 -8.55 -15.05
CA ILE A 68 4.47 -8.82 -15.37
C ILE A 68 4.66 -10.21 -15.95
N GLY A 69 3.89 -11.20 -15.49
CA GLY A 69 3.97 -12.58 -15.91
C GLY A 69 4.34 -13.55 -14.78
N ASN A 70 4.73 -14.75 -15.15
CA ASN A 70 5.00 -15.83 -14.21
C ASN A 70 6.41 -15.73 -13.62
N PHE A 71 6.54 -16.04 -12.32
CA PHE A 71 7.80 -16.05 -11.58
C PHE A 71 8.41 -17.45 -11.40
N ILE A 72 7.82 -18.47 -12.00
CA ILE A 72 8.21 -19.89 -11.87
C ILE A 72 8.97 -20.33 -13.11
N GLY A 73 9.90 -21.27 -12.95
CA GLY A 73 10.65 -21.89 -14.04
C GLY A 73 11.69 -20.97 -14.70
N GLU A 74 12.08 -21.30 -15.93
CA GLU A 74 13.10 -20.54 -16.69
C GLU A 74 12.67 -19.11 -16.99
N GLU A 75 11.40 -18.87 -17.26
CA GLU A 75 10.83 -17.53 -17.46
C GLU A 75 10.90 -16.67 -16.19
N GLY A 76 10.91 -17.29 -15.02
CA GLY A 76 10.91 -16.61 -13.73
C GLY A 76 12.12 -15.69 -13.52
N ALA A 77 13.29 -16.02 -14.05
CA ALA A 77 14.46 -15.18 -13.96
C ALA A 77 14.33 -13.90 -14.81
N GLN A 78 13.79 -14.01 -16.01
CA GLN A 78 13.52 -12.86 -16.89
C GLN A 78 12.40 -12.00 -16.31
N THR A 79 11.34 -12.61 -15.79
CA THR A 79 10.25 -11.93 -15.12
C THR A 79 10.76 -11.13 -13.90
N ARG A 80 11.64 -11.70 -13.08
CA ARG A 80 12.28 -10.96 -11.96
C ARG A 80 13.11 -9.79 -12.44
N LYS A 81 13.90 -9.96 -13.50
CA LYS A 81 14.70 -8.86 -14.09
C LYS A 81 13.78 -7.72 -14.58
N LYS A 82 12.71 -8.06 -15.27
CA LYS A 82 11.69 -7.10 -15.72
C LYS A 82 11.03 -6.39 -14.54
N MET A 83 10.66 -7.13 -13.49
CA MET A 83 10.09 -6.56 -12.26
C MET A 83 11.02 -5.53 -11.61
N PHE A 84 12.31 -5.85 -11.42
CA PHE A 84 13.26 -4.91 -10.83
C PHE A 84 13.48 -3.67 -11.71
N ALA A 85 13.50 -3.82 -13.04
CA ALA A 85 13.58 -2.68 -13.96
C ALA A 85 12.35 -1.76 -13.85
N LEU A 86 11.15 -2.33 -13.80
CA LEU A 86 9.90 -1.59 -13.62
C LEU A 86 9.85 -0.91 -12.25
N MET A 87 10.21 -1.63 -11.18
CA MET A 87 10.31 -1.06 -9.84
C MET A 87 11.29 0.11 -9.79
N GLY A 88 12.45 -0.01 -10.46
CA GLY A 88 13.46 1.05 -10.56
C GLY A 88 13.02 2.27 -11.38
N SER A 89 11.97 2.16 -12.19
CA SER A 89 11.39 3.30 -12.92
C SER A 89 10.44 4.16 -12.08
N LEU A 90 10.08 3.70 -10.88
CA LEU A 90 9.21 4.41 -9.95
C LEU A 90 10.02 5.17 -8.91
N ASN A 91 9.47 6.28 -8.47
CA ASN A 91 9.94 7.05 -7.32
C ASN A 91 8.74 7.69 -6.59
N ILE A 92 8.98 8.21 -5.40
CA ILE A 92 7.93 8.83 -4.59
C ILE A 92 7.24 9.99 -5.32
N PRO A 93 7.94 10.96 -5.92
CA PRO A 93 7.30 12.05 -6.66
C PRO A 93 6.33 11.58 -7.74
N LEU A 94 6.74 10.64 -8.60
CA LEU A 94 5.89 10.11 -9.69
C LEU A 94 4.62 9.41 -9.15
N VAL A 95 4.77 8.61 -8.09
CA VAL A 95 3.62 7.92 -7.49
C VAL A 95 2.70 8.92 -6.77
N MET A 96 3.23 9.99 -6.21
CA MET A 96 2.40 11.05 -5.59
C MET A 96 1.64 11.87 -6.65
N GLU A 97 2.22 12.10 -7.83
CA GLU A 97 1.49 12.69 -8.97
C GLU A 97 0.33 11.78 -9.44
N ASP A 98 0.54 10.47 -9.44
CA ASP A 98 -0.54 9.52 -9.74
C ASP A 98 -1.60 9.52 -8.63
N THR A 99 -1.16 9.63 -7.39
CA THR A 99 -2.06 9.73 -6.23
C THR A 99 -2.95 10.97 -6.29
N ASP A 100 -2.45 12.13 -6.77
CA ASP A 100 -3.27 13.31 -7.02
C ASP A 100 -4.46 13.00 -7.94
N LYS A 101 -4.20 12.25 -9.02
CA LYS A 101 -5.21 11.88 -10.01
C LYS A 101 -6.23 10.88 -9.46
N LEU A 102 -5.75 9.92 -8.63
CA LEU A 102 -6.62 8.96 -7.95
C LEU A 102 -7.57 9.65 -6.98
N VAL A 103 -7.06 10.58 -6.17
CA VAL A 103 -7.87 11.35 -5.22
C VAL A 103 -8.89 12.22 -5.94
N ALA A 104 -8.49 12.92 -7.01
CA ALA A 104 -9.40 13.72 -7.82
C ALA A 104 -10.50 12.87 -8.48
N PHE A 105 -10.18 11.67 -8.94
CA PHE A 105 -11.18 10.72 -9.47
C PHE A 105 -12.14 10.27 -8.38
N ALA A 106 -11.64 9.89 -7.20
CA ALA A 106 -12.49 9.50 -6.07
C ALA A 106 -13.41 10.63 -5.63
N ASP A 107 -12.91 11.88 -5.61
CA ASP A 107 -13.73 13.05 -5.25
C ASP A 107 -14.87 13.34 -6.25
N ALA A 108 -14.75 12.85 -7.48
CA ALA A 108 -15.80 12.95 -8.51
C ALA A 108 -16.77 11.76 -8.50
N ASP A 109 -16.44 10.65 -7.84
CA ASP A 109 -17.28 9.44 -7.78
C ASP A 109 -18.25 9.52 -6.59
N ALA A 110 -19.55 9.40 -6.87
CA ALA A 110 -20.59 9.46 -5.83
C ALA A 110 -20.53 8.31 -4.81
N ALA A 111 -19.89 7.17 -5.15
CA ALA A 111 -19.72 6.04 -4.24
C ALA A 111 -18.56 6.24 -3.26
N ALA A 112 -17.63 7.19 -3.54
CA ALA A 112 -16.48 7.47 -2.71
C ALA A 112 -16.75 8.64 -1.73
N SER A 113 -16.36 8.47 -0.48
CA SER A 113 -16.42 9.55 0.51
C SER A 113 -15.35 10.61 0.24
N LYS A 114 -15.70 11.87 0.38
CA LYS A 114 -14.77 13.02 0.33
C LYS A 114 -14.04 13.28 1.65
N GLY A 115 -14.23 12.43 2.63
CA GLY A 115 -13.62 12.50 3.97
C GLY A 115 -12.22 11.93 4.03
N ALA A 116 -11.95 11.22 5.13
CA ALA A 116 -10.68 10.57 5.39
C ALA A 116 -10.31 9.50 4.34
N ILE A 117 -9.02 9.40 4.05
CA ILE A 117 -8.44 8.41 3.12
C ILE A 117 -7.48 7.51 3.90
N GLY A 118 -7.57 6.20 3.66
CA GLY A 118 -6.57 5.22 4.07
C GLY A 118 -5.64 4.87 2.92
N THR A 119 -4.41 4.51 3.25
CA THR A 119 -3.44 4.01 2.28
C THR A 119 -2.86 2.68 2.71
N LEU A 120 -2.63 1.78 1.76
CA LEU A 120 -2.06 0.45 1.98
C LEU A 120 -0.98 0.19 0.95
N GLY A 121 0.17 -0.29 1.40
CA GLY A 121 1.24 -0.74 0.53
C GLY A 121 1.98 -1.93 1.11
N TYR A 122 2.31 -2.88 0.24
CA TYR A 122 3.15 -4.03 0.56
C TYR A 122 4.49 -3.89 -0.15
N CYS A 123 5.58 -4.38 0.45
CA CYS A 123 6.88 -4.43 -0.19
C CYS A 123 7.29 -3.04 -0.74
N MET A 124 7.53 -2.95 -2.03
CA MET A 124 7.86 -1.72 -2.76
C MET A 124 6.98 -0.53 -2.37
N SER A 125 5.69 -0.77 -2.17
CA SER A 125 4.70 0.31 -2.03
C SER A 125 4.44 0.75 -0.59
N GLY A 126 5.07 0.12 0.40
CA GLY A 126 5.02 0.59 1.77
C GLY A 126 5.48 2.05 1.90
N GLN A 127 6.54 2.41 1.18
CA GLN A 127 7.03 3.79 1.11
C GLN A 127 6.00 4.76 0.52
N TYR A 128 5.26 4.35 -0.51
CA TYR A 128 4.25 5.22 -1.15
C TYR A 128 3.02 5.42 -0.26
N ALA A 129 2.61 4.36 0.43
CA ALA A 129 1.51 4.44 1.38
C ALA A 129 1.80 5.48 2.49
N ILE A 130 3.01 5.50 3.04
CA ILE A 130 3.42 6.47 4.06
C ILE A 130 3.58 7.88 3.45
N SER A 131 4.20 7.99 2.26
CA SER A 131 4.45 9.29 1.62
C SER A 131 3.18 10.05 1.26
N ALA A 132 2.08 9.35 1.03
CA ALA A 132 0.77 9.96 0.80
C ALA A 132 0.28 10.81 1.99
N ALA A 133 0.74 10.52 3.22
CA ALA A 133 0.40 11.32 4.40
C ALA A 133 0.95 12.75 4.31
N ALA A 134 2.14 12.93 3.75
CA ALA A 134 2.72 14.26 3.53
C ALA A 134 2.07 14.98 2.34
N ARG A 135 1.66 14.23 1.30
CA ARG A 135 1.00 14.78 0.11
C ARG A 135 -0.40 15.31 0.43
N PHE A 136 -1.13 14.60 1.30
CA PHE A 136 -2.50 14.94 1.69
C PHE A 136 -2.66 14.99 3.21
N PRO A 137 -1.98 15.94 3.92
CA PRO A 137 -1.91 15.94 5.39
C PRO A 137 -3.26 16.17 6.06
N GLY A 138 -4.24 16.74 5.35
CA GLY A 138 -5.61 16.94 5.82
C GLY A 138 -6.57 15.77 5.51
N ARG A 139 -6.21 14.90 4.56
CA ARG A 139 -7.10 13.85 4.05
C ARG A 139 -6.63 12.44 4.41
N VAL A 140 -5.34 12.13 4.29
CA VAL A 140 -4.81 10.81 4.67
C VAL A 140 -4.73 10.73 6.19
N ARG A 141 -5.52 9.82 6.76
CA ARG A 141 -5.67 9.64 8.22
C ARG A 141 -5.14 8.31 8.71
N ALA A 142 -4.90 7.38 7.81
CA ALA A 142 -4.33 6.07 8.10
C ALA A 142 -3.35 5.64 7.00
N CYS A 143 -2.19 5.14 7.39
CA CYS A 143 -1.22 4.54 6.46
C CYS A 143 -0.82 3.16 6.98
N ALA A 144 -0.92 2.14 6.13
CA ALA A 144 -0.44 0.80 6.43
C ALA A 144 0.68 0.40 5.48
N SER A 145 1.80 -0.03 6.05
CA SER A 145 2.98 -0.51 5.33
C SER A 145 3.33 -1.92 5.82
N ILE A 146 3.20 -2.91 4.96
CA ILE A 146 3.41 -4.31 5.33
C ILE A 146 4.71 -4.77 4.67
N TYR A 147 5.68 -5.17 5.48
CA TYR A 147 7.07 -5.44 5.06
C TYR A 147 7.55 -4.44 3.99
N GLY A 148 7.27 -3.15 4.25
CA GLY A 148 7.63 -2.07 3.34
C GLY A 148 9.13 -1.85 3.29
N VAL A 149 9.63 -1.55 2.09
CA VAL A 149 11.06 -1.31 1.87
C VAL A 149 11.37 0.17 1.79
N ARG A 150 12.61 0.56 2.13
CA ARG A 150 13.09 1.95 2.03
C ARG A 150 12.25 2.95 2.83
N LEU A 151 11.81 2.54 4.02
CA LEU A 151 10.94 3.37 4.87
C LEU A 151 11.74 4.51 5.55
N LYS A 152 13.06 4.36 5.65
CA LYS A 152 13.99 5.41 6.08
C LYS A 152 15.19 5.47 5.12
N THR A 153 15.45 6.64 4.58
CA THR A 153 16.54 6.92 3.63
C THR A 153 17.16 8.28 3.92
N ASP A 154 18.27 8.60 3.28
CA ASP A 154 18.90 9.94 3.38
C ASP A 154 18.27 10.97 2.43
N ALA A 155 17.27 10.57 1.64
CA ALA A 155 16.59 11.45 0.71
C ALA A 155 15.65 12.43 1.43
N PRO A 156 15.45 13.66 0.93
CA PRO A 156 14.57 14.64 1.55
C PRO A 156 13.08 14.26 1.52
N ASP A 157 12.70 13.31 0.67
CA ASP A 157 11.36 12.72 0.55
C ASP A 157 11.25 11.35 1.25
N SER A 158 12.18 11.06 2.17
CA SER A 158 12.16 9.81 2.95
C SER A 158 10.81 9.59 3.64
N PRO A 159 10.24 8.36 3.58
CA PRO A 159 8.91 8.07 4.13
C PRO A 159 8.76 8.38 5.62
N ASP A 160 9.80 8.16 6.43
CA ASP A 160 9.79 8.52 7.85
C ASP A 160 9.64 10.04 8.05
N LEU A 161 10.28 10.87 7.21
CA LEU A 161 10.12 12.32 7.21
C LEU A 161 8.74 12.74 6.67
N ALA A 162 8.21 12.01 5.68
CA ALA A 162 6.86 12.23 5.17
C ALA A 162 5.80 11.95 6.24
N ALA A 163 5.96 10.88 7.04
CA ALA A 163 5.08 10.57 8.17
C ALA A 163 4.99 11.72 9.18
N ARG A 164 6.11 12.40 9.47
CA ARG A 164 6.17 13.54 10.40
C ARG A 164 5.39 14.77 9.90
N LYS A 165 5.25 14.93 8.58
CA LYS A 165 4.52 16.05 7.95
C LYS A 165 3.01 15.83 7.89
N GLY A 166 2.58 14.56 8.00
CA GLY A 166 1.18 14.16 7.96
C GLY A 166 0.52 14.16 9.34
N ARG A 167 -0.77 13.78 9.33
CA ARG A 167 -1.55 13.53 10.57
C ARG A 167 -2.11 12.11 10.59
N ALA A 168 -1.59 11.24 9.73
CA ALA A 168 -2.01 9.87 9.63
C ALA A 168 -1.53 9.06 10.83
N GLU A 169 -2.36 8.15 11.27
CA GLU A 169 -1.94 7.08 12.16
C GLU A 169 -1.32 5.96 11.31
N LEU A 170 -0.16 5.46 11.71
CA LEU A 170 0.57 4.44 10.99
C LEU A 170 0.37 3.06 11.59
N TYR A 171 0.30 2.06 10.72
CA TYR A 171 0.54 0.67 11.07
C TYR A 171 1.63 0.12 10.16
N VAL A 172 2.73 -0.34 10.75
CA VAL A 172 3.86 -0.90 10.01
C VAL A 172 4.12 -2.31 10.52
N ALA A 173 3.95 -3.30 9.66
CA ALA A 173 4.31 -4.69 9.93
C ALA A 173 5.70 -4.97 9.37
N TRP A 174 6.66 -5.34 10.22
CA TRP A 174 8.03 -5.68 9.84
C TRP A 174 8.24 -7.18 9.92
N ALA A 175 8.75 -7.82 8.86
CA ALA A 175 9.10 -9.24 8.90
C ALA A 175 10.46 -9.42 9.58
N GLU A 176 10.61 -10.45 10.43
CA GLU A 176 11.87 -10.70 11.14
C GLU A 176 13.00 -11.09 10.18
N THR A 177 12.69 -11.85 9.13
CA THR A 177 13.64 -12.24 8.09
C THR A 177 13.30 -11.55 6.78
N ASP A 178 14.03 -10.48 6.46
CA ASP A 178 13.76 -9.68 5.27
C ASP A 178 15.06 -9.12 4.66
N HIS A 179 15.39 -9.56 3.44
CA HIS A 179 16.56 -9.04 2.71
C HIS A 179 16.36 -7.64 2.12
N TYR A 180 15.10 -7.21 1.98
CA TYR A 180 14.75 -5.93 1.35
C TYR A 180 14.50 -4.83 2.37
N ALA A 181 14.14 -5.21 3.60
CA ALA A 181 13.97 -4.34 4.76
C ALA A 181 14.63 -5.00 5.98
N PRO A 182 15.97 -5.01 6.06
CA PRO A 182 16.71 -5.68 7.12
C PRO A 182 16.31 -5.21 8.50
N LEU A 183 16.39 -6.12 9.49
CA LEU A 183 15.93 -5.86 10.86
C LEU A 183 16.67 -4.69 11.53
N GLU A 184 17.90 -4.44 11.14
CA GLU A 184 18.69 -3.31 11.61
C GLU A 184 18.13 -1.93 11.22
N GLU A 185 17.28 -1.85 10.20
CA GLU A 185 16.61 -0.61 9.80
C GLU A 185 15.39 -0.27 10.69
N LEU A 186 14.85 -1.27 11.39
CA LEU A 186 13.65 -1.11 12.24
C LEU A 186 13.87 -0.06 13.34
N GLY A 187 14.92 -0.22 14.13
CA GLY A 187 15.20 0.69 15.27
C GLY A 187 15.38 2.16 14.84
N PRO A 188 16.20 2.47 13.83
CA PRO A 188 16.31 3.82 13.28
C PRO A 188 15.01 4.40 12.73
N PHE A 189 14.17 3.57 12.10
CA PHE A 189 12.85 4.00 11.62
C PHE A 189 11.90 4.34 12.77
N GLU A 190 11.77 3.46 13.78
CA GLU A 190 10.96 3.72 14.98
C GLU A 190 11.42 4.96 15.74
N ALA A 191 12.74 5.15 15.88
CA ALA A 191 13.30 6.34 16.52
C ALA A 191 12.86 7.62 15.78
N SER A 192 12.94 7.60 14.45
CA SER A 192 12.51 8.71 13.61
C SER A 192 11.01 9.04 13.79
N LEU A 193 10.15 8.04 13.81
CA LEU A 193 8.72 8.27 14.03
C LEU A 193 8.44 8.86 15.43
N ARG A 194 9.09 8.32 16.45
CA ARG A 194 8.97 8.80 17.84
C ARG A 194 9.42 10.25 17.99
N GLU A 195 10.56 10.63 17.44
CA GLU A 195 11.07 11.99 17.40
C GLU A 195 10.08 12.96 16.71
N GLY A 196 9.42 12.49 15.65
CA GLY A 196 8.42 13.27 14.93
C GLY A 196 7.04 13.29 15.60
N GLY A 197 6.84 12.61 16.73
CA GLY A 197 5.54 12.53 17.39
C GLY A 197 4.48 11.81 16.56
N VAL A 198 4.90 10.94 15.63
CA VAL A 198 4.00 10.21 14.74
C VAL A 198 3.21 9.17 15.53
N LYS A 199 1.89 9.18 15.39
CA LYS A 199 1.02 8.15 15.99
C LYS A 199 1.07 6.88 15.18
N GLY A 200 1.08 5.74 15.86
CA GLY A 200 0.98 4.45 15.19
C GLY A 200 1.70 3.34 15.92
N GLU A 201 1.71 2.20 15.27
CA GLU A 201 2.31 0.97 15.75
C GLU A 201 3.27 0.43 14.70
N VAL A 202 4.48 0.09 15.12
CA VAL A 202 5.43 -0.68 14.34
C VAL A 202 5.53 -2.05 15.00
N GLU A 203 5.14 -3.09 14.29
CA GLU A 203 5.03 -4.44 14.82
C GLU A 203 6.03 -5.37 14.13
N LEU A 204 6.93 -5.98 14.93
CA LEU A 204 7.83 -7.03 14.46
C LEU A 204 7.10 -8.38 14.42
N TYR A 205 6.96 -8.94 13.24
CA TYR A 205 6.42 -10.27 12.99
C TYR A 205 7.53 -11.31 13.05
N LYS A 206 7.61 -12.01 14.19
CA LYS A 206 8.63 -13.03 14.44
C LYS A 206 8.36 -14.31 13.64
N GLY A 207 9.42 -14.97 13.20
CA GLY A 207 9.36 -16.24 12.49
C GLY A 207 8.76 -16.16 11.08
N VAL A 208 8.64 -14.96 10.50
CA VAL A 208 8.13 -14.79 9.13
C VAL A 208 9.12 -14.09 8.24
N GLU A 209 8.94 -14.30 6.94
CA GLU A 209 9.78 -13.75 5.87
C GLU A 209 9.02 -12.67 5.08
N HIS A 210 9.78 -11.91 4.27
CA HIS A 210 9.23 -10.97 3.29
C HIS A 210 8.17 -11.63 2.39
N GLY A 211 6.97 -11.07 2.34
CA GLY A 211 5.86 -11.63 1.55
C GLY A 211 4.92 -12.55 2.33
N PHE A 212 5.03 -12.62 3.66
CA PHE A 212 4.22 -13.50 4.51
C PHE A 212 2.69 -13.34 4.35
N ALA A 213 2.24 -12.20 3.87
CA ALA A 213 0.82 -11.87 3.75
C ALA A 213 0.15 -12.41 2.47
N PHE A 214 0.91 -12.94 1.51
CA PHE A 214 0.42 -13.38 0.20
C PHE A 214 0.26 -14.90 0.13
N PRO A 215 -0.98 -15.42 0.01
CA PRO A 215 -1.26 -16.87 0.02
C PRO A 215 -0.55 -17.68 -1.05
N HIS A 216 -0.26 -17.08 -2.21
CA HIS A 216 0.39 -17.77 -3.33
C HIS A 216 1.93 -17.71 -3.28
N ARG A 217 2.51 -17.24 -2.17
CA ARG A 217 3.96 -17.17 -2.01
C ARG A 217 4.49 -18.24 -1.06
N PRO A 218 5.71 -18.75 -1.30
CA PRO A 218 6.36 -19.69 -0.38
C PRO A 218 6.50 -19.17 1.05
N ALA A 219 6.69 -17.87 1.22
CA ALA A 219 6.80 -17.18 2.51
C ALA A 219 5.47 -17.03 3.27
N TYR A 220 4.34 -17.47 2.68
CA TYR A 220 3.03 -17.29 3.31
C TYR A 220 2.95 -17.90 4.70
N ASN A 221 2.55 -17.06 5.65
CA ASN A 221 2.25 -17.50 7.01
C ASN A 221 0.82 -17.05 7.35
N ARG A 222 -0.09 -18.02 7.49
CA ARG A 222 -1.51 -17.76 7.69
C ARG A 222 -1.77 -16.91 8.93
N ASP A 223 -1.17 -17.26 10.05
CA ASP A 223 -1.44 -16.59 11.33
C ASP A 223 -0.95 -15.14 11.30
N ALA A 224 0.23 -14.90 10.73
CA ALA A 224 0.76 -13.57 10.52
C ALA A 224 -0.10 -12.77 9.50
N ALA A 225 -0.53 -13.44 8.42
CA ALA A 225 -1.40 -12.83 7.43
C ALA A 225 -2.76 -12.41 8.02
N GLU A 226 -3.42 -13.26 8.82
CA GLU A 226 -4.68 -12.88 9.45
C GLU A 226 -4.49 -11.82 10.54
N ARG A 227 -3.39 -11.88 11.30
CA ARG A 227 -3.07 -10.85 12.30
C ARG A 227 -2.89 -9.46 11.66
N HIS A 228 -2.18 -9.35 10.54
CA HIS A 228 -2.03 -8.04 9.90
C HIS A 228 -3.37 -7.50 9.36
N TRP A 229 -4.26 -8.36 8.86
CA TRP A 229 -5.61 -7.96 8.47
C TRP A 229 -6.43 -7.43 9.65
N GLU A 230 -6.36 -8.10 10.79
CA GLU A 230 -7.01 -7.63 12.03
C GLU A 230 -6.53 -6.23 12.41
N ARG A 231 -5.21 -6.00 12.43
CA ARG A 231 -4.61 -4.70 12.73
C ARG A 231 -5.01 -3.63 11.73
N LEU A 232 -4.97 -3.98 10.45
CA LEU A 232 -5.36 -3.08 9.37
C LEU A 232 -6.83 -2.64 9.47
N PHE A 233 -7.74 -3.59 9.69
CA PHE A 233 -9.15 -3.27 9.86
C PHE A 233 -9.39 -2.42 11.11
N ALA A 234 -8.74 -2.72 12.22
CA ALA A 234 -8.84 -1.92 13.44
C ALA A 234 -8.33 -0.49 13.23
N LEU A 235 -7.22 -0.31 12.50
CA LEU A 235 -6.72 1.02 12.13
C LEU A 235 -7.76 1.79 11.30
N TYR A 236 -8.26 1.19 10.23
CA TYR A 236 -9.18 1.88 9.33
C TYR A 236 -10.55 2.15 9.97
N GLU A 237 -11.06 1.25 10.81
CA GLU A 237 -12.32 1.47 11.51
C GLU A 237 -12.28 2.74 12.37
N ARG A 238 -11.23 2.90 13.20
CA ARG A 238 -11.12 4.05 14.11
C ARG A 238 -10.71 5.37 13.45
N THR A 239 -10.11 5.31 12.24
CA THR A 239 -9.57 6.52 11.60
C THR A 239 -10.37 7.00 10.38
N LEU A 240 -11.09 6.11 9.71
CA LEU A 240 -11.79 6.42 8.46
C LEU A 240 -13.31 6.44 8.61
N LYS A 241 -13.86 5.77 9.64
CA LYS A 241 -15.31 5.68 9.86
C LYS A 241 -15.80 6.47 11.09
N SER A 242 -14.88 7.16 11.76
CA SER A 242 -15.19 8.02 12.92
C SER A 242 -15.74 9.38 12.47
#